data_d1ccf7f8ce5de22b65b5df87a759957c
#
_entry.id   d1ccf7f8ce5de22b65b5df87a759957c
#
_cell.length_a   1.000
_cell.length_b   1.000
_cell.length_c   1.000
_cell.angle_alpha   90.00
_cell.angle_beta   90.00
_cell.angle_gamma   90.00
#
_symmetry.space_group_name_H-M   'P 1'
#
loop_
_entity.id
_entity.type
_entity.pdbx_description
1 polymer ?
#
loop_
_entity_poly.entity_id
_entity_poly.type
_entity_poly.pdbx_seq_one_letter_code
_entity_poly.pdbx_strand_id
1 'polypeptide(L)'
;MKKRFLSLICLGVLMMNSAFAWDSATLSKIDKADDLKIAPERANGKTGTPTWIWEVVVDNRLFVRPYNGKNSSWYKSAMAYKKGIIVAAGNTYQVSYAQIDDPELIKKVSDAYRKKYASSPYMEYMVQDKIAAQTVEVIDKQ
;
A
#
# COMPACT_ATOMS: atom_id res chain seq x y z
N MET A 1 10.42 45.40 -13.52
CA MET A 1 10.57 44.39 -14.30
C MET A 1 11.37 43.30 -13.81
N LYS A 2 11.68 43.01 -12.70
CA LYS A 2 12.42 41.96 -12.33
C LYS A 2 11.79 41.21 -11.31
N LYS A 3 10.60 40.96 -11.19
CA LYS A 3 10.02 40.20 -10.20
C LYS A 3 9.54 38.94 -10.65
N ARG A 4 10.06 38.29 -11.58
CA ARG A 4 9.50 37.09 -12.01
C ARG A 4 10.22 35.91 -11.55
N PHE A 5 11.14 35.92 -10.71
CA PHE A 5 11.87 34.74 -10.44
C PHE A 5 11.34 33.94 -9.33
N LEU A 6 10.47 34.46 -8.55
CA LEU A 6 10.03 33.74 -7.38
C LEU A 6 9.25 32.52 -7.63
N SER A 7 8.49 32.49 -8.67
CA SER A 7 7.62 31.36 -8.90
C SER A 7 8.36 30.08 -9.21
N LEU A 8 9.58 30.18 -9.64
CA LEU A 8 10.31 29.01 -9.99
C LEU A 8 10.65 28.13 -8.84
N ILE A 9 10.84 28.71 -7.69
CA ILE A 9 11.23 27.98 -6.53
C ILE A 9 10.15 27.04 -6.06
N CYS A 10 8.92 27.43 -6.19
CA CYS A 10 7.81 26.61 -5.75
C CYS A 10 7.69 25.31 -6.52
N LEU A 11 8.05 25.35 -7.78
CA LEU A 11 7.96 24.16 -8.59
C LEU A 11 8.91 23.06 -8.16
N GLY A 12 10.08 23.44 -7.73
CA GLY A 12 11.05 22.47 -7.29
C GLY A 12 10.56 21.68 -6.09
N VAL A 13 9.88 22.34 -5.19
CA VAL A 13 9.39 21.69 -4.00
C VAL A 13 8.32 20.67 -4.33
N LEU A 14 7.45 20.99 -5.24
CA LEU A 14 6.38 20.08 -5.62
C LEU A 14 6.92 18.83 -6.26
N MET A 15 7.94 18.93 -7.04
CA MET A 15 8.48 17.76 -7.72
C MET A 15 9.13 16.79 -6.77
N MET A 16 9.71 17.28 -5.70
CA MET A 16 10.36 16.41 -4.75
C MET A 16 9.38 15.53 -4.01
N ASN A 17 8.17 16.01 -3.80
CA ASN A 17 7.19 15.25 -3.04
C ASN A 17 6.59 14.07 -3.80
N SER A 18 6.75 14.02 -5.10
CA SER A 18 6.20 12.94 -5.88
C SER A 18 7.21 11.84 -6.19
N ALA A 19 8.43 11.93 -5.64
CA ALA A 19 9.51 11.02 -6.00
C ALA A 19 9.21 9.56 -5.70
N PHE A 20 8.42 9.28 -4.66
CA PHE A 20 8.12 7.91 -4.26
C PHE A 20 6.66 7.54 -4.44
N ALA A 21 5.91 8.35 -5.18
CA ALA A 21 4.53 8.03 -5.43
C ALA A 21 4.42 6.95 -6.51
N TRP A 22 3.41 6.11 -6.40
CA TRP A 22 3.09 5.16 -7.46
C TRP A 22 2.71 5.90 -8.74
N ASP A 23 3.14 5.35 -9.85
CA ASP A 23 2.64 5.77 -11.15
C ASP A 23 1.15 5.45 -11.22
N SER A 24 0.32 6.43 -11.60
CA SER A 24 -1.12 6.25 -11.58
C SER A 24 -1.61 5.18 -12.55
N ALA A 25 -0.94 5.02 -13.68
CA ALA A 25 -1.31 3.97 -14.63
C ALA A 25 -1.02 2.58 -14.05
N THR A 26 0.08 2.43 -13.33
CA THR A 26 0.43 1.19 -12.64
C THR A 26 -0.59 0.89 -11.55
N LEU A 27 -0.93 1.87 -10.72
CA LEU A 27 -1.93 1.68 -9.67
C LEU A 27 -3.28 1.28 -10.25
N SER A 28 -3.66 1.85 -11.39
CA SER A 28 -4.93 1.50 -12.02
C SER A 28 -4.95 0.02 -12.40
N LYS A 29 -3.85 -0.50 -12.91
CA LYS A 29 -3.77 -1.92 -13.24
C LYS A 29 -3.85 -2.80 -11.99
N ILE A 30 -3.17 -2.41 -10.93
CA ILE A 30 -3.22 -3.14 -9.67
C ILE A 30 -4.62 -3.12 -9.09
N ASP A 31 -5.27 -1.96 -9.13
CA ASP A 31 -6.61 -1.79 -8.60
C ASP A 31 -7.65 -2.66 -9.31
N LYS A 32 -7.46 -2.91 -10.59
CA LYS A 32 -8.38 -3.75 -11.36
C LYS A 32 -8.19 -5.24 -11.11
N ALA A 33 -7.07 -5.62 -10.52
CA ALA A 33 -6.84 -7.03 -10.16
C ALA A 33 -7.57 -7.35 -8.87
N ASP A 34 -7.95 -8.61 -8.69
CA ASP A 34 -8.64 -9.04 -7.49
C ASP A 34 -7.74 -9.06 -6.27
N ASP A 35 -6.46 -9.31 -6.46
CA ASP A 35 -5.51 -9.44 -5.37
C ASP A 35 -4.09 -9.27 -5.89
N LEU A 36 -3.14 -9.33 -4.95
CA LEU A 36 -1.73 -9.34 -5.28
C LEU A 36 -1.03 -10.34 -4.36
N LYS A 37 0.24 -10.61 -4.63
CA LYS A 37 1.06 -11.41 -3.73
C LYS A 37 2.05 -10.49 -3.02
N ILE A 38 2.24 -10.71 -1.73
CA ILE A 38 3.15 -9.92 -0.91
C ILE A 38 4.25 -10.80 -0.34
N ALA A 39 5.49 -10.32 -0.38
CA ALA A 39 6.63 -11.05 0.17
C ALA A 39 7.61 -10.07 0.79
N PRO A 40 7.42 -9.74 2.08
CA PRO A 40 8.38 -8.91 2.80
C PRO A 40 9.70 -9.64 3.01
N GLU A 41 10.78 -8.87 3.19
CA GLU A 41 12.06 -9.45 3.56
C GLU A 41 11.99 -10.03 4.96
N ARG A 42 12.81 -11.03 5.19
CA ARG A 42 12.95 -11.68 6.48
C ARG A 42 14.30 -11.32 7.09
N ALA A 43 14.58 -11.86 8.26
CA ALA A 43 15.81 -11.57 8.99
C ALA A 43 17.09 -11.83 8.17
N ASN A 44 17.02 -12.79 7.24
CA ASN A 44 18.18 -13.12 6.41
C ASN A 44 18.32 -12.20 5.18
N GLY A 45 17.48 -11.19 5.06
CA GLY A 45 17.52 -10.26 3.93
C GLY A 45 16.89 -10.79 2.66
N LYS A 46 16.29 -11.95 2.69
CA LYS A 46 15.63 -12.54 1.52
C LYS A 46 14.13 -12.51 1.71
N THR A 47 13.40 -12.41 0.60
CA THR A 47 11.95 -12.49 0.66
C THR A 47 11.52 -13.94 0.81
N GLY A 48 10.40 -14.13 1.52
CA GLY A 48 9.83 -15.46 1.63
C GLY A 48 8.96 -15.80 0.43
N THR A 49 8.16 -16.86 0.56
CA THR A 49 7.20 -17.23 -0.46
C THR A 49 6.10 -16.16 -0.52
N PRO A 50 5.80 -15.63 -1.70
CA PRO A 50 4.74 -14.63 -1.81
C PRO A 50 3.38 -15.20 -1.40
N THR A 51 2.61 -14.38 -0.69
CA THR A 51 1.30 -14.75 -0.15
C THR A 51 0.22 -13.92 -0.82
N TRP A 52 -0.88 -14.55 -1.20
CA TRP A 52 -2.02 -13.84 -1.79
C TRP A 52 -2.71 -12.99 -0.74
N ILE A 53 -2.97 -11.74 -1.06
CA ILE A 53 -3.75 -10.85 -0.20
C ILE A 53 -4.60 -9.91 -1.06
N TRP A 54 -5.65 -9.38 -0.48
CA TRP A 54 -6.47 -8.34 -1.10
C TRP A 54 -5.77 -6.98 -0.98
N GLU A 55 -6.03 -6.12 -1.95
CA GLU A 55 -5.49 -4.77 -1.90
C GLU A 55 -6.54 -3.75 -2.34
N VAL A 56 -6.39 -2.52 -1.89
CA VAL A 56 -7.23 -1.40 -2.34
C VAL A 56 -6.36 -0.19 -2.63
N VAL A 57 -6.86 0.66 -3.51
CA VAL A 57 -6.21 1.93 -3.85
C VAL A 57 -7.08 3.06 -3.34
N VAL A 58 -6.47 3.98 -2.57
CA VAL A 58 -7.15 5.13 -1.99
C VAL A 58 -6.22 6.33 -2.12
N ASP A 59 -6.70 7.44 -2.64
CA ASP A 59 -5.91 8.66 -2.76
C ASP A 59 -4.58 8.44 -3.50
N ASN A 60 -4.62 7.61 -4.53
CA ASN A 60 -3.45 7.26 -5.34
C ASN A 60 -2.36 6.56 -4.53
N ARG A 61 -2.75 5.80 -3.52
CA ARG A 61 -1.87 5.04 -2.64
C ARG A 61 -2.41 3.62 -2.51
N LEU A 62 -1.52 2.67 -2.24
CA LEU A 62 -1.86 1.25 -2.20
C LEU A 62 -1.84 0.74 -0.77
N PHE A 63 -2.89 0.02 -0.37
CA PHE A 63 -3.03 -0.47 1.00
C PHE A 63 -3.42 -1.93 1.04
N VAL A 64 -2.94 -2.62 2.08
CA VAL A 64 -3.26 -4.02 2.34
C VAL A 64 -3.55 -4.21 3.83
N ARG A 65 -4.22 -5.31 4.16
CA ARG A 65 -4.54 -5.67 5.55
C ARG A 65 -4.33 -7.17 5.76
N PRO A 66 -3.83 -7.57 6.93
CA PRO A 66 -3.65 -8.99 7.22
C PRO A 66 -4.96 -9.63 7.67
N TYR A 67 -5.48 -10.57 6.88
CA TYR A 67 -6.70 -11.29 7.25
C TYR A 67 -6.54 -11.98 8.61
N ASN A 68 -5.38 -12.57 8.87
CA ASN A 68 -5.11 -13.25 10.14
C ASN A 68 -4.55 -12.32 11.22
N GLY A 69 -4.67 -11.01 11.01
CA GLY A 69 -4.25 -10.02 11.97
C GLY A 69 -2.74 -10.01 12.16
N LYS A 70 -2.31 -9.52 13.32
CA LYS A 70 -0.88 -9.36 13.57
C LYS A 70 -0.14 -10.67 13.78
N ASN A 71 -0.84 -11.80 13.77
CA ASN A 71 -0.18 -13.10 13.80
C ASN A 71 0.22 -13.59 12.41
N SER A 72 -0.20 -12.89 11.38
CA SER A 72 0.17 -13.20 10.01
C SER A 72 1.68 -13.04 9.83
N SER A 73 2.33 -14.03 9.23
CA SER A 73 3.79 -14.01 9.11
C SER A 73 4.28 -12.88 8.21
N TRP A 74 3.53 -12.59 7.11
CA TRP A 74 3.94 -11.49 6.25
C TRP A 74 3.84 -10.15 6.98
N TYR A 75 2.80 -9.98 7.80
CA TYR A 75 2.62 -8.74 8.52
C TYR A 75 3.77 -8.51 9.53
N LYS A 76 4.14 -9.57 10.26
CA LYS A 76 5.25 -9.47 11.19
C LYS A 76 6.55 -9.06 10.49
N SER A 77 6.83 -9.68 9.35
CA SER A 77 8.04 -9.34 8.59
C SER A 77 7.97 -7.93 8.01
N ALA A 78 6.82 -7.52 7.49
CA ALA A 78 6.65 -6.19 6.95
C ALA A 78 6.86 -5.11 8.03
N MET A 79 6.36 -5.35 9.23
CA MET A 79 6.53 -4.40 10.33
C MET A 79 7.96 -4.39 10.88
N ALA A 80 8.65 -5.53 10.83
CA ALA A 80 10.02 -5.63 11.34
C ALA A 80 11.04 -5.07 10.36
N TYR A 81 10.93 -5.39 9.08
CA TYR A 81 11.96 -5.06 8.10
C TYR A 81 11.56 -3.99 7.11
N LYS A 82 10.29 -3.71 6.98
CA LYS A 82 9.70 -2.55 6.28
C LYS A 82 10.00 -2.49 4.78
N LYS A 83 10.44 -3.56 4.18
CA LYS A 83 10.72 -3.61 2.75
C LYS A 83 10.55 -5.03 2.20
N GLY A 84 10.42 -5.15 0.91
CA GLY A 84 10.26 -6.42 0.22
C GLY A 84 9.75 -6.23 -1.18
N ILE A 85 8.93 -7.15 -1.63
CA ILE A 85 8.34 -7.07 -2.97
C ILE A 85 6.84 -7.31 -2.90
N ILE A 86 6.15 -6.87 -3.95
CA ILE A 86 4.83 -7.36 -4.29
C ILE A 86 4.85 -7.86 -5.71
N VAL A 87 4.01 -8.83 -6.01
CA VAL A 87 3.77 -9.29 -7.37
C VAL A 87 2.33 -8.92 -7.68
N ALA A 88 2.14 -8.01 -8.62
CA ALA A 88 0.83 -7.45 -8.89
C ALA A 88 0.69 -7.14 -10.38
N ALA A 89 -0.47 -7.42 -10.94
CA ALA A 89 -0.77 -7.15 -12.35
C ALA A 89 0.34 -7.66 -13.29
N GLY A 90 0.88 -8.84 -12.97
CA GLY A 90 1.88 -9.50 -13.80
C GLY A 90 3.32 -9.01 -13.64
N ASN A 91 3.57 -8.12 -12.69
CA ASN A 91 4.90 -7.56 -12.48
C ASN A 91 5.33 -7.66 -11.03
N THR A 92 6.66 -7.63 -10.82
CA THR A 92 7.24 -7.62 -9.48
C THR A 92 7.76 -6.21 -9.19
N TYR A 93 7.40 -5.68 -8.04
CA TYR A 93 7.81 -4.33 -7.63
C TYR A 93 8.56 -4.39 -6.31
N GLN A 94 9.68 -3.66 -6.25
CA GLN A 94 10.38 -3.42 -4.99
C GLN A 94 9.61 -2.37 -4.21
N VAL A 95 9.28 -2.66 -2.97
CA VAL A 95 8.41 -1.77 -2.18
C VAL A 95 8.91 -1.63 -0.76
N SER A 96 8.40 -0.62 -0.07
CA SER A 96 8.49 -0.53 1.38
C SER A 96 7.10 -0.59 1.97
N TYR A 97 7.04 -0.90 3.27
CA TYR A 97 5.78 -1.06 4.00
C TYR A 97 5.76 -0.13 5.19
N ALA A 98 4.63 0.52 5.40
CA ALA A 98 4.46 1.43 6.53
C ALA A 98 3.08 1.24 7.14
N GLN A 99 3.01 1.14 8.45
CA GLN A 99 1.74 1.07 9.13
C GLN A 99 1.07 2.45 9.12
N ILE A 100 -0.24 2.47 8.98
CA ILE A 100 -1.02 3.70 8.93
C ILE A 100 -1.73 3.90 10.27
N ASP A 101 -1.63 5.12 10.80
CA ASP A 101 -2.28 5.46 12.06
C ASP A 101 -3.40 6.48 11.92
N ASP A 102 -3.53 7.15 10.80
CA ASP A 102 -4.52 8.19 10.59
C ASP A 102 -5.92 7.58 10.54
N PRO A 103 -6.81 7.92 11.48
CA PRO A 103 -8.14 7.32 11.53
C PRO A 103 -8.98 7.61 10.30
N GLU A 104 -8.85 8.79 9.71
CA GLU A 104 -9.63 9.12 8.52
C GLU A 104 -9.19 8.31 7.32
N LEU A 105 -7.88 8.12 7.17
CA LEU A 105 -7.37 7.30 6.09
C LEU A 105 -7.76 5.84 6.29
N ILE A 106 -7.66 5.34 7.51
CA ILE A 106 -8.09 3.98 7.82
C ILE A 106 -9.56 3.76 7.45
N LYS A 107 -10.40 4.76 7.72
CA LYS A 107 -11.81 4.68 7.36
C LYS A 107 -11.99 4.65 5.85
N LYS A 108 -11.27 5.47 5.12
CA LYS A 108 -11.34 5.47 3.64
C LYS A 108 -10.90 4.12 3.07
N VAL A 109 -9.89 3.52 3.68
CA VAL A 109 -9.43 2.19 3.26
C VAL A 109 -10.51 1.15 3.53
N SER A 110 -11.19 1.22 4.67
CA SER A 110 -12.30 0.31 4.97
C SER A 110 -13.42 0.48 3.95
N ASP A 111 -13.76 1.72 3.60
CA ASP A 111 -14.81 1.97 2.61
C ASP A 111 -14.41 1.41 1.24
N ALA A 112 -13.13 1.50 0.90
CA ALA A 112 -12.63 0.94 -0.36
C ALA A 112 -12.74 -0.60 -0.37
N TYR A 113 -12.45 -1.25 0.76
CA TYR A 113 -12.66 -2.69 0.88
C TYR A 113 -14.13 -3.07 0.72
N ARG A 114 -15.02 -2.31 1.34
CA ARG A 114 -16.46 -2.57 1.23
C ARG A 114 -16.93 -2.46 -0.22
N LYS A 115 -16.37 -1.51 -0.95
CA LYS A 115 -16.77 -1.30 -2.33
C LYS A 115 -16.19 -2.37 -3.26
N LYS A 116 -14.89 -2.62 -3.15
CA LYS A 116 -14.20 -3.52 -4.08
C LYS A 116 -14.61 -4.97 -3.85
N TYR A 117 -14.78 -5.39 -2.62
CA TYR A 117 -15.03 -6.78 -2.27
C TYR A 117 -16.44 -6.99 -1.72
N ALA A 118 -17.38 -6.18 -2.16
CA ALA A 118 -18.75 -6.19 -1.64
C ALA A 118 -19.43 -7.56 -1.70
N SER A 119 -19.10 -8.35 -2.71
CA SER A 119 -19.77 -9.65 -2.88
C SER A 119 -19.09 -10.77 -2.11
N SER A 120 -17.98 -10.52 -1.44
CA SER A 120 -17.26 -11.56 -0.72
C SER A 120 -17.78 -11.70 0.70
N PRO A 121 -17.99 -12.94 1.18
CA PRO A 121 -18.37 -13.13 2.58
C PRO A 121 -17.25 -12.82 3.56
N TYR A 122 -16.02 -12.63 3.09
CA TYR A 122 -14.88 -12.33 3.96
C TYR A 122 -14.66 -10.82 4.16
N MET A 123 -15.41 -9.98 3.42
CA MET A 123 -15.19 -8.54 3.45
C MET A 123 -15.46 -7.95 4.84
N GLU A 124 -16.52 -8.38 5.52
CA GLU A 124 -16.85 -7.86 6.84
C GLU A 124 -15.73 -8.08 7.84
N TYR A 125 -15.05 -9.20 7.73
CA TYR A 125 -13.93 -9.47 8.63
C TYR A 125 -12.78 -8.50 8.40
N MET A 126 -12.53 -8.16 7.15
CA MET A 126 -11.41 -7.26 6.79
C MET A 126 -11.63 -5.82 7.25
N VAL A 127 -12.85 -5.43 7.55
CA VAL A 127 -13.13 -4.06 8.00
C VAL A 127 -13.40 -3.97 9.51
N GLN A 128 -13.25 -5.07 10.25
CA GLN A 128 -13.34 -5.02 11.71
C GLN A 128 -12.23 -4.14 12.28
N ASP A 129 -12.50 -3.50 13.40
CA ASP A 129 -11.58 -2.53 13.99
C ASP A 129 -10.19 -3.10 14.21
N LYS A 130 -10.08 -4.32 14.72
CA LYS A 130 -8.77 -4.90 15.01
C LYS A 130 -7.95 -5.16 13.74
N ILE A 131 -8.60 -5.46 12.63
CA ILE A 131 -7.91 -5.65 11.36
C ILE A 131 -7.61 -4.31 10.72
N ALA A 132 -8.57 -3.37 10.80
CA ALA A 132 -8.39 -2.02 10.29
C ALA A 132 -7.21 -1.32 10.96
N ALA A 133 -6.97 -1.57 12.24
CA ALA A 133 -5.84 -1.00 12.95
C ALA A 133 -4.49 -1.48 12.39
N GLN A 134 -4.49 -2.53 11.58
CA GLN A 134 -3.27 -3.09 10.98
C GLN A 134 -3.17 -2.79 9.49
N THR A 135 -3.71 -1.66 9.07
CA THR A 135 -3.61 -1.21 7.68
C THR A 135 -2.15 -0.87 7.36
N VAL A 136 -1.66 -1.40 6.25
CA VAL A 136 -0.28 -1.19 5.80
C VAL A 136 -0.32 -0.50 4.44
N GLU A 137 0.45 0.56 4.31
CA GLU A 137 0.66 1.17 3.01
C GLU A 137 1.83 0.49 2.32
N VAL A 138 1.65 0.17 1.03
CA VAL A 138 2.69 -0.40 0.18
C VAL A 138 3.21 0.73 -0.70
N ILE A 139 4.47 1.05 -0.57
CA ILE A 139 5.07 2.23 -1.21
C ILE A 139 6.07 1.79 -2.26
N ASP A 140 5.91 2.33 -3.47
CA ASP A 140 6.82 2.01 -4.57
C ASP A 140 8.19 2.59 -4.28
N LYS A 141 9.23 1.77 -4.42
CA LYS A 141 10.61 2.20 -4.18
C LYS A 141 11.33 2.67 -5.43
N GLN A 142 10.65 2.72 -6.54
CA GLN A 142 11.30 3.08 -7.81
C GLN A 142 11.96 4.46 -7.80
#